data_ffce546d6cf42d526f723cc62218b797
#
_entry.id   ffce546d6cf42d526f723cc62218b797
#
_cell.length_a   1.000
_cell.length_b   1.000
_cell.length_c   1.000
_cell.angle_alpha   90.00
_cell.angle_beta   90.00
_cell.angle_gamma   90.00
#
_symmetry.space_group_name_H-M   'P 1'
#
loop_
_entity.id
_entity.type
_entity.pdbx_description
1 polymer ?
#
loop_
_entity_poly.entity_id
_entity_poly.type
_entity_poly.pdbx_seq_one_letter_code
_entity_poly.pdbx_strand_id
1 'polypeptide(L)'
;LLINVLIATDIADRDRIGREKLRWKNAFEGLENWAKEWKGKSDNELAKIDVSDKATCVLEQIVLASDIAHTMQHWLTFVKWNERLYKELWAAYRAGREENDPTIGWYEGQIGFYDGYIIPLATKLKECGVFGTAGDEYLGNALRNKQEWIEKGREISARFDATIKNVDLTRSSDP
;
A
#
# COMPACT_ATOMS: atom_id res chain seq x y z
N LEU A 1 12.79 4.05 -16.17
CA LEU A 1 12.23 4.65 -14.97
C LEU A 1 10.69 4.76 -15.06
N LEU A 2 10.14 5.52 -16.02
CA LEU A 2 8.69 5.80 -16.13
C LEU A 2 7.84 4.53 -16.25
N ILE A 3 8.28 3.56 -17.05
CA ILE A 3 7.59 2.27 -17.22
C ILE A 3 7.57 1.49 -15.91
N ASN A 4 8.66 1.46 -15.17
CA ASN A 4 8.72 0.75 -13.88
C ASN A 4 7.80 1.39 -12.83
N VAL A 5 7.68 2.71 -12.84
CA VAL A 5 6.79 3.46 -11.96
C VAL A 5 5.31 3.17 -12.28
N LEU A 6 4.93 3.13 -13.56
CA LEU A 6 3.56 2.79 -13.99
C LEU A 6 3.19 1.34 -13.67
N ILE A 7 4.13 0.41 -13.86
CA ILE A 7 3.92 -1.01 -13.51
C ILE A 7 3.91 -1.20 -11.98
N ALA A 8 4.53 -0.30 -11.21
CA ALA A 8 4.61 -0.41 -9.75
C ALA A 8 3.22 -0.41 -9.07
N THR A 9 2.22 0.22 -9.68
CA THR A 9 0.86 0.31 -9.11
C THR A 9 0.04 -0.99 -9.23
N ASP A 10 0.46 -1.95 -10.04
CA ASP A 10 -0.19 -3.27 -10.11
C ASP A 10 0.26 -4.15 -8.94
N ILE A 11 -0.45 -4.06 -7.83
CA ILE A 11 -0.17 -4.81 -6.59
C ILE A 11 -0.54 -6.30 -6.70
N ALA A 12 -1.25 -6.72 -7.73
CA ALA A 12 -1.64 -8.12 -7.95
C ALA A 12 -0.58 -8.93 -8.73
N ASP A 13 0.33 -8.27 -9.46
CA ASP A 13 1.39 -8.93 -10.23
C ASP A 13 2.49 -9.50 -9.30
N ARG A 14 2.45 -10.82 -9.09
CA ARG A 14 3.42 -11.55 -8.24
C ARG A 14 4.86 -11.48 -8.79
N ASP A 15 5.03 -11.50 -10.10
CA ASP A 15 6.35 -11.41 -10.72
C ASP A 15 6.96 -10.03 -10.53
N ARG A 16 6.14 -8.99 -10.58
CA ARG A 16 6.55 -7.63 -10.25
C ARG A 16 6.99 -7.52 -8.79
N ILE A 17 6.20 -8.06 -7.86
CA ILE A 17 6.53 -8.05 -6.42
C ILE A 17 7.88 -8.75 -6.18
N GLY A 18 8.14 -9.86 -6.86
CA GLY A 18 9.42 -10.58 -6.79
C GLY A 18 10.59 -9.72 -7.28
N ARG A 19 10.44 -9.08 -8.44
CA ARG A 19 11.46 -8.18 -9.02
C ARG A 19 11.72 -6.95 -8.13
N GLU A 20 10.67 -6.35 -7.58
CA GLU A 20 10.77 -5.21 -6.68
C GLU A 20 11.51 -5.57 -5.39
N LYS A 21 11.18 -6.70 -4.76
CA LYS A 21 11.88 -7.21 -3.58
C LYS A 21 13.37 -7.45 -3.85
N LEU A 22 13.70 -8.02 -5.01
CA LEU A 22 15.09 -8.26 -5.40
C LEU A 22 15.86 -6.95 -5.59
N ARG A 23 15.24 -5.96 -6.27
CA ARG A 23 15.86 -4.62 -6.44
C ARG A 23 16.08 -3.92 -5.11
N TRP A 24 15.06 -3.95 -4.23
CA TRP A 24 15.19 -3.39 -2.88
C TRP A 24 16.34 -4.02 -2.11
N LYS A 25 16.39 -5.35 -2.09
CA LYS A 25 17.46 -6.10 -1.43
C LYS A 25 18.83 -5.70 -1.96
N ASN A 26 18.99 -5.62 -3.27
CA ASN A 26 20.25 -5.25 -3.90
C ASN A 26 20.63 -3.80 -3.59
N ALA A 27 19.67 -2.88 -3.56
CA ALA A 27 19.91 -1.46 -3.34
C ALA A 27 20.18 -1.10 -1.87
N PHE A 28 19.56 -1.78 -0.90
CA PHE A 28 19.59 -1.41 0.52
C PHE A 28 20.19 -2.47 1.45
N GLU A 29 20.16 -3.77 1.09
CA GLU A 29 20.63 -4.87 1.94
C GLU A 29 21.94 -5.50 1.44
N GLY A 30 22.38 -5.19 0.22
CA GLY A 30 23.37 -5.96 -0.54
C GLY A 30 24.81 -5.44 -0.54
N LEU A 31 25.23 -4.58 0.40
CA LEU A 31 26.56 -3.99 0.40
C LEU A 31 27.73 -5.00 0.45
N GLU A 32 27.54 -6.20 1.00
CA GLU A 32 28.61 -7.22 1.10
C GLU A 32 28.82 -8.04 -0.19
N ASN A 33 27.81 -8.26 -0.99
CA ASN A 33 27.91 -9.00 -2.27
C ASN A 33 28.32 -8.11 -3.46
N TRP A 34 28.14 -6.84 -3.36
CA TRP A 34 28.45 -5.83 -4.36
C TRP A 34 29.91 -5.80 -4.80
N ALA A 35 30.83 -5.91 -3.83
CA ALA A 35 32.26 -5.87 -4.10
C ALA A 35 32.78 -7.07 -4.94
N LYS A 36 32.01 -8.16 -5.02
CA LYS A 36 32.42 -9.36 -5.79
C LYS A 36 31.99 -9.34 -7.26
N GLU A 37 30.84 -8.75 -7.58
CA GLU A 37 30.31 -8.71 -8.95
C GLU A 37 30.87 -7.56 -9.82
N TRP A 38 31.51 -6.57 -9.20
CA TRP A 38 31.88 -5.33 -9.86
C TRP A 38 33.37 -5.06 -9.93
N LYS A 39 34.17 -6.11 -9.89
CA LYS A 39 35.61 -6.04 -10.12
C LYS A 39 35.90 -5.40 -11.47
N GLY A 40 36.38 -4.15 -11.48
CA GLY A 40 36.86 -3.44 -12.67
C GLY A 40 36.19 -2.11 -12.97
N LYS A 41 35.18 -1.67 -12.21
CA LYS A 41 34.60 -0.33 -12.32
C LYS A 41 35.25 0.65 -11.36
N SER A 42 35.35 1.91 -11.77
CA SER A 42 35.87 2.97 -10.90
C SER A 42 34.86 3.32 -9.79
N ASP A 43 35.36 3.82 -8.65
CA ASP A 43 34.51 4.24 -7.50
C ASP A 43 33.44 5.26 -7.90
N ASN A 44 33.74 6.14 -8.87
CA ASN A 44 32.76 7.13 -9.39
C ASN A 44 31.65 6.50 -10.25
N GLU A 45 31.91 5.41 -10.96
CA GLU A 45 30.91 4.68 -11.74
C GLU A 45 30.04 3.86 -10.83
N LEU A 46 30.63 3.22 -9.81
CA LEU A 46 29.93 2.45 -8.78
C LEU A 46 28.97 3.35 -7.98
N ALA A 47 29.46 4.51 -7.54
CA ALA A 47 28.65 5.48 -6.79
C ALA A 47 27.44 6.00 -7.60
N LYS A 48 27.60 6.25 -8.91
CA LYS A 48 26.50 6.70 -9.78
C LYS A 48 25.44 5.65 -9.99
N ILE A 49 25.82 4.38 -10.12
CA ILE A 49 24.88 3.26 -10.31
C ILE A 49 24.10 3.02 -9.01
N ASP A 50 24.78 2.98 -7.86
CA ASP A 50 24.15 2.81 -6.55
C ASP A 50 23.09 3.88 -6.29
N VAL A 51 23.40 5.15 -6.54
CA VAL A 51 22.45 6.25 -6.38
C VAL A 51 21.26 6.13 -7.34
N SER A 52 21.47 5.72 -8.60
CA SER A 52 20.39 5.57 -9.57
C SER A 52 19.45 4.44 -9.20
N ASP A 53 19.95 3.30 -8.76
CA ASP A 53 19.14 2.16 -8.36
C ASP A 53 18.35 2.43 -7.08
N LYS A 54 19.00 3.04 -6.08
CA LYS A 54 18.33 3.50 -4.85
C LYS A 54 17.22 4.51 -5.15
N ALA A 55 17.50 5.50 -5.99
CA ALA A 55 16.51 6.50 -6.38
C ALA A 55 15.31 5.84 -7.09
N THR A 56 15.56 4.87 -7.96
CA THR A 56 14.47 4.14 -8.64
C THR A 56 13.62 3.37 -7.64
N CYS A 57 14.24 2.63 -6.71
CA CYS A 57 13.52 1.91 -5.66
C CYS A 57 12.68 2.84 -4.78
N VAL A 58 13.24 3.98 -4.38
CA VAL A 58 12.50 4.97 -3.57
C VAL A 58 11.33 5.54 -4.33
N LEU A 59 11.47 5.90 -5.60
CA LEU A 59 10.38 6.42 -6.43
C LEU A 59 9.25 5.38 -6.60
N GLU A 60 9.58 4.11 -6.78
CA GLU A 60 8.58 3.03 -6.80
C GLU A 60 7.79 2.98 -5.48
N GLN A 61 8.47 3.06 -4.33
CA GLN A 61 7.78 3.06 -3.02
C GLN A 61 6.94 4.33 -2.81
N ILE A 62 7.37 5.49 -3.29
CA ILE A 62 6.57 6.73 -3.24
C ILE A 62 5.27 6.59 -4.01
N VAL A 63 5.32 6.04 -5.22
CA VAL A 63 4.12 5.85 -6.04
C VAL A 63 3.16 4.87 -5.39
N LEU A 64 3.66 3.72 -4.92
CA LEU A 64 2.86 2.75 -4.17
C LEU A 64 2.22 3.37 -2.92
N ALA A 65 2.98 4.16 -2.17
CA ALA A 65 2.49 4.84 -0.98
C ALA A 65 1.44 5.91 -1.30
N SER A 66 1.55 6.58 -2.45
CA SER A 66 0.60 7.62 -2.86
C SER A 66 -0.80 7.04 -3.07
N ASP A 67 -0.91 5.85 -3.65
CA ASP A 67 -2.20 5.19 -3.90
C ASP A 67 -2.94 4.84 -2.61
N ILE A 68 -2.21 4.52 -1.56
CA ILE A 68 -2.78 4.10 -0.27
C ILE A 68 -2.42 5.05 0.89
N ALA A 69 -2.04 6.29 0.60
CA ALA A 69 -1.54 7.25 1.58
C ALA A 69 -2.46 7.42 2.79
N HIS A 70 -3.77 7.33 2.60
CA HIS A 70 -4.77 7.43 3.65
C HIS A 70 -4.62 6.38 4.77
N THR A 71 -4.03 5.22 4.46
CA THR A 71 -3.82 4.13 5.42
C THR A 71 -2.71 4.44 6.43
N MET A 72 -1.79 5.34 6.05
CA MET A 72 -0.64 5.81 6.83
C MET A 72 -0.86 7.21 7.40
N GLN A 73 -2.09 7.73 7.39
CA GLN A 73 -2.51 9.01 7.95
C GLN A 73 -3.30 8.81 9.24
N HIS A 74 -3.84 9.93 9.77
CA HIS A 74 -4.65 9.91 10.97
C HIS A 74 -5.87 8.97 10.83
N TRP A 75 -6.25 8.28 11.91
CA TRP A 75 -7.34 7.32 11.99
C TRP A 75 -8.64 7.77 11.29
N LEU A 76 -9.09 9.00 11.54
CA LEU A 76 -10.32 9.50 10.91
C LEU A 76 -10.21 9.62 9.39
N THR A 77 -9.02 9.95 8.88
CA THR A 77 -8.76 9.96 7.44
C THR A 77 -8.84 8.56 6.86
N PHE A 78 -8.21 7.60 7.51
CA PHE A 78 -8.29 6.19 7.11
C PHE A 78 -9.74 5.71 7.08
N VAL A 79 -10.51 5.85 8.15
CA VAL A 79 -11.91 5.40 8.21
C VAL A 79 -12.77 6.03 7.11
N LYS A 80 -12.60 7.33 6.86
CA LYS A 80 -13.34 8.04 5.80
C LYS A 80 -13.06 7.48 4.39
N TRP A 81 -11.80 7.21 4.08
CA TRP A 81 -11.42 6.67 2.78
C TRP A 81 -11.78 5.19 2.66
N ASN A 82 -11.67 4.43 3.75
CA ASN A 82 -12.09 3.04 3.82
C ASN A 82 -13.59 2.89 3.55
N GLU A 83 -14.43 3.79 4.11
CA GLU A 83 -15.87 3.84 3.82
C GLU A 83 -16.15 4.14 2.34
N ARG A 84 -15.40 5.05 1.74
CA ARG A 84 -15.57 5.39 0.32
C ARG A 84 -15.23 4.21 -0.58
N LEU A 85 -14.09 3.57 -0.33
CA LEU A 85 -13.67 2.37 -1.05
C LEU A 85 -14.70 1.25 -0.91
N TYR A 86 -15.22 1.02 0.30
CA TYR A 86 -16.25 0.03 0.54
C TYR A 86 -17.50 0.26 -0.32
N LYS A 87 -17.99 1.51 -0.35
CA LYS A 87 -19.16 1.89 -1.15
C LYS A 87 -18.91 1.78 -2.65
N GLU A 88 -17.71 2.11 -3.11
CA GLU A 88 -17.32 1.99 -4.51
C GLU A 88 -17.27 0.53 -4.96
N LEU A 89 -16.65 -0.34 -4.17
CA LEU A 89 -16.60 -1.78 -4.46
C LEU A 89 -17.99 -2.42 -4.40
N TRP A 90 -18.84 -2.01 -3.45
CA TRP A 90 -20.23 -2.43 -3.43
C TRP A 90 -20.98 -2.03 -4.69
N ALA A 91 -20.83 -0.79 -5.14
CA ALA A 91 -21.47 -0.32 -6.37
C ALA A 91 -20.93 -1.07 -7.62
N ALA A 92 -19.65 -1.39 -7.66
CA ALA A 92 -19.02 -2.17 -8.72
C ALA A 92 -19.55 -3.62 -8.73
N TYR A 93 -19.63 -4.27 -7.56
CA TYR A 93 -20.19 -5.60 -7.39
C TYR A 93 -21.66 -5.67 -7.83
N ARG A 94 -22.48 -4.72 -7.38
CA ARG A 94 -23.90 -4.63 -7.80
C ARG A 94 -24.09 -4.41 -9.31
N ALA A 95 -23.11 -3.76 -9.94
CA ALA A 95 -23.11 -3.56 -11.40
C ALA A 95 -22.48 -4.73 -12.18
N GLY A 96 -22.08 -5.81 -11.53
CA GLY A 96 -21.44 -6.97 -12.15
C GLY A 96 -20.03 -6.70 -12.69
N ARG A 97 -19.38 -5.63 -12.23
CA ARG A 97 -17.99 -5.25 -12.61
C ARG A 97 -16.94 -5.81 -11.64
N GLU A 98 -17.36 -6.24 -10.47
CA GLU A 98 -16.54 -6.86 -9.44
C GLU A 98 -17.16 -8.20 -9.06
N GLU A 99 -16.34 -9.25 -8.94
CA GLU A 99 -16.79 -10.60 -8.62
C GLU A 99 -16.99 -10.81 -7.13
N ASN A 100 -16.20 -10.11 -6.31
CA ASN A 100 -16.17 -10.30 -4.87
C ASN A 100 -17.18 -9.36 -4.18
N ASP A 101 -18.05 -9.94 -3.35
CA ASP A 101 -18.94 -9.18 -2.48
C ASP A 101 -18.13 -8.54 -1.33
N PRO A 102 -18.00 -7.21 -1.26
CA PRO A 102 -17.22 -6.56 -0.23
C PRO A 102 -17.83 -6.68 1.18
N THR A 103 -19.10 -7.08 1.31
CA THR A 103 -19.70 -7.33 2.62
C THR A 103 -19.14 -8.57 3.31
N ILE A 104 -18.47 -9.44 2.53
CA ILE A 104 -17.90 -10.70 3.01
C ILE A 104 -16.42 -10.50 3.34
N GLY A 105 -16.06 -10.62 4.62
CA GLY A 105 -14.67 -10.63 5.05
C GLY A 105 -13.96 -9.27 5.03
N TRP A 106 -14.70 -8.15 4.92
CA TRP A 106 -14.10 -6.80 4.89
C TRP A 106 -13.20 -6.51 6.09
N TYR A 107 -13.68 -6.86 7.29
CA TYR A 107 -12.91 -6.65 8.53
C TYR A 107 -11.58 -7.39 8.50
N GLU A 108 -11.60 -8.69 8.20
CA GLU A 108 -10.40 -9.54 8.13
C GLU A 108 -9.49 -9.13 6.98
N GLY A 109 -10.07 -8.74 5.84
CA GLY A 109 -9.35 -8.26 4.66
C GLY A 109 -8.50 -7.02 4.96
N GLN A 110 -9.01 -6.06 5.73
CA GLN A 110 -8.25 -4.88 6.13
C GLN A 110 -7.06 -5.25 7.02
N ILE A 111 -7.22 -6.17 7.97
CA ILE A 111 -6.12 -6.65 8.81
C ILE A 111 -5.04 -7.30 7.95
N GLY A 112 -5.44 -8.20 7.04
CA GLY A 112 -4.52 -8.85 6.12
C GLY A 112 -3.80 -7.87 5.20
N PHE A 113 -4.47 -6.80 4.76
CA PHE A 113 -3.89 -5.75 3.94
C PHE A 113 -2.84 -4.93 4.72
N TYR A 114 -3.10 -4.62 5.99
CA TYR A 114 -2.10 -3.98 6.85
C TYR A 114 -0.86 -4.86 7.02
N ASP A 115 -1.03 -6.15 7.29
CA ASP A 115 0.09 -7.06 7.54
C ASP A 115 0.88 -7.38 6.27
N GLY A 116 0.19 -7.66 5.19
CA GLY A 116 0.81 -8.09 3.95
C GLY A 116 1.38 -6.97 3.09
N TYR A 117 0.85 -5.75 3.21
CA TYR A 117 1.20 -4.69 2.29
C TYR A 117 1.53 -3.34 2.96
N ILE A 118 0.62 -2.77 3.78
CA ILE A 118 0.78 -1.40 4.29
C ILE A 118 1.98 -1.28 5.22
N ILE A 119 2.09 -2.14 6.24
CA ILE A 119 3.18 -2.08 7.22
C ILE A 119 4.53 -2.36 6.56
N PRO A 120 4.69 -3.38 5.70
CA PRO A 120 5.91 -3.57 4.92
C PRO A 120 6.31 -2.36 4.08
N LEU A 121 5.35 -1.70 3.41
CA LEU A 121 5.61 -0.50 2.62
C LEU A 121 6.04 0.68 3.51
N ALA A 122 5.31 0.95 4.59
CA ALA A 122 5.66 2.00 5.55
C ALA A 122 7.05 1.78 6.18
N THR A 123 7.42 0.52 6.44
CA THR A 123 8.76 0.15 6.91
C THR A 123 9.83 0.51 5.90
N LYS A 124 9.64 0.21 4.62
CA LYS A 124 10.57 0.60 3.55
C LYS A 124 10.70 2.12 3.42
N LEU A 125 9.60 2.86 3.51
CA LEU A 125 9.62 4.33 3.48
C LEU A 125 10.45 4.91 4.65
N LYS A 126 10.40 4.28 5.82
CA LYS A 126 11.26 4.63 6.96
C LYS A 126 12.72 4.26 6.71
N GLU A 127 12.97 3.02 6.31
CA GLU A 127 14.32 2.45 6.17
C GLU A 127 15.14 3.12 5.04
N CYS A 128 14.49 3.60 3.97
CA CYS A 128 15.21 4.30 2.91
C CYS A 128 15.83 5.64 3.37
N GLY A 129 15.43 6.17 4.52
CA GLY A 129 16.00 7.36 5.13
C GLY A 129 15.67 8.70 4.45
N VAL A 130 14.96 8.66 3.31
CA VAL A 130 14.66 9.85 2.48
C VAL A 130 13.66 10.78 3.15
N PHE A 131 12.75 10.23 3.95
CA PHE A 131 11.65 10.98 4.56
C PHE A 131 11.96 11.50 5.98
N GLY A 132 13.14 11.20 6.54
CA GLY A 132 13.49 11.59 7.89
C GLY A 132 12.43 11.16 8.92
N THR A 133 12.03 12.08 9.80
CA THR A 133 11.00 11.82 10.84
C THR A 133 9.62 11.49 10.28
N ALA A 134 9.27 11.91 9.06
CA ALA A 134 8.00 11.57 8.43
C ALA A 134 7.88 10.05 8.15
N GLY A 135 8.99 9.35 7.90
CA GLY A 135 9.00 7.89 7.79
C GLY A 135 8.56 7.19 9.08
N ASP A 136 8.96 7.72 10.23
CA ASP A 136 8.51 7.21 11.53
C ASP A 136 7.01 7.46 11.75
N GLU A 137 6.52 8.60 11.32
CA GLU A 137 5.10 8.97 11.43
C GLU A 137 4.23 8.06 10.56
N TYR A 138 4.62 7.79 9.31
CA TYR A 138 3.88 6.89 8.41
C TYR A 138 3.76 5.49 9.00
N LEU A 139 4.86 4.92 9.44
CA LEU A 139 4.85 3.60 10.08
C LEU A 139 4.05 3.61 11.38
N GLY A 140 4.24 4.63 12.23
CA GLY A 140 3.50 4.78 13.48
C GLY A 140 1.99 4.90 13.27
N ASN A 141 1.54 5.64 12.25
CA ASN A 141 0.13 5.73 11.87
C ASN A 141 -0.41 4.40 11.36
N ALA A 142 0.33 3.70 10.49
CA ALA A 142 -0.08 2.39 9.96
C ALA A 142 -0.30 1.38 11.10
N LEU A 143 0.64 1.30 12.05
CA LEU A 143 0.53 0.40 13.20
C LEU A 143 -0.66 0.76 14.11
N ARG A 144 -0.86 2.06 14.41
CA ARG A 144 -2.00 2.53 15.20
C ARG A 144 -3.33 2.27 14.50
N ASN A 145 -3.42 2.55 13.20
CA ASN A 145 -4.63 2.34 12.42
C ASN A 145 -5.00 0.85 12.36
N LYS A 146 -4.02 -0.04 12.22
CA LYS A 146 -4.26 -1.49 12.32
C LYS A 146 -4.83 -1.86 13.69
N GLN A 147 -4.23 -1.37 14.78
CA GLN A 147 -4.68 -1.67 16.13
C GLN A 147 -6.11 -1.15 16.38
N GLU A 148 -6.39 0.10 15.99
CA GLU A 148 -7.74 0.69 16.06
C GLU A 148 -8.75 -0.11 15.22
N TRP A 149 -8.32 -0.63 14.07
CA TRP A 149 -9.19 -1.47 13.24
C TRP A 149 -9.49 -2.82 13.89
N ILE A 150 -8.52 -3.45 14.53
CA ILE A 150 -8.73 -4.69 15.30
C ILE A 150 -9.79 -4.47 16.38
N GLU A 151 -9.75 -3.33 17.06
CA GLU A 151 -10.65 -3.01 18.17
C GLU A 151 -12.06 -2.60 17.72
N LYS A 152 -12.15 -1.78 16.66
CA LYS A 152 -13.38 -1.08 16.25
C LYS A 152 -13.89 -1.48 14.86
N GLY A 153 -13.09 -2.19 14.08
CA GLY A 153 -13.37 -2.44 12.66
C GLY A 153 -14.63 -3.26 12.42
N ARG A 154 -15.00 -4.18 13.32
CA ARG A 154 -16.25 -4.95 13.18
C ARG A 154 -17.49 -4.05 13.28
N GLU A 155 -17.50 -3.13 14.23
CA GLU A 155 -18.58 -2.15 14.38
C GLU A 155 -18.63 -1.19 13.19
N ILE A 156 -17.46 -0.73 12.73
CA ILE A 156 -17.33 0.16 11.58
C ILE A 156 -17.83 -0.54 10.30
N SER A 157 -17.45 -1.78 10.07
CA SER A 157 -17.92 -2.57 8.91
C SER A 157 -19.44 -2.76 8.94
N ALA A 158 -20.00 -3.09 10.09
CA ALA A 158 -21.45 -3.20 10.25
C ALA A 158 -22.19 -1.87 9.96
N ARG A 159 -21.58 -0.72 10.30
CA ARG A 159 -22.12 0.60 9.97
C ARG A 159 -22.06 0.88 8.45
N PHE A 160 -20.99 0.45 7.78
CA PHE A 160 -20.90 0.56 6.32
C PHE A 160 -22.00 -0.27 5.65
N ASP A 161 -22.23 -1.51 6.10
CA ASP A 161 -23.31 -2.38 5.62
C ASP A 161 -24.68 -1.73 5.77
N ALA A 162 -24.95 -1.13 6.93
CA ALA A 162 -26.21 -0.43 7.16
C ALA A 162 -26.40 0.75 6.20
N THR A 163 -25.31 1.47 5.90
CA THR A 163 -25.37 2.62 4.98
C THR A 163 -25.70 2.22 3.55
N ILE A 164 -25.10 1.14 3.02
CA ILE A 164 -25.38 0.69 1.64
C ILE A 164 -26.79 0.10 1.52
N LYS A 165 -27.29 -0.63 2.51
CA LYS A 165 -28.65 -1.16 2.54
C LYS A 165 -29.71 -0.03 2.51
N ASN A 166 -29.48 1.07 3.22
CA ASN A 166 -30.38 2.22 3.19
C ASN A 166 -30.42 2.90 1.82
N VAL A 167 -29.30 2.99 1.10
CA VAL A 167 -29.24 3.53 -0.26
C VAL A 167 -30.03 2.66 -1.25
N ASP A 168 -29.95 1.34 -1.12
CA ASP A 168 -30.72 0.42 -1.98
C ASP A 168 -32.24 0.55 -1.75
N LEU A 169 -32.67 0.72 -0.51
CA LEU A 169 -34.09 0.89 -0.17
C LEU A 169 -34.68 2.19 -0.74
N THR A 170 -33.92 3.28 -0.73
CA THR A 170 -34.37 4.57 -1.29
C THR A 170 -34.44 4.56 -2.82
N ARG A 171 -33.55 3.81 -3.49
CA ARG A 171 -33.57 3.67 -4.96
C ARG A 171 -34.69 2.76 -5.47
N SER A 172 -35.15 1.79 -4.68
CA SER A 172 -36.24 0.89 -5.06
C SER A 172 -37.64 1.48 -4.78
N SER A 173 -37.72 2.64 -4.14
CA SER A 173 -38.97 3.34 -3.83
C SER A 173 -39.27 4.53 -4.77
N ASP A 174 -38.42 4.83 -5.74
CA ASP A 174 -38.74 5.74 -6.84
C ASP A 174 -39.42 4.96 -7.96
N PRO A 175 -40.67 5.32 -8.35
CA PRO A 175 -41.49 4.62 -9.35
C PRO A 175 -41.00 4.84 -10.78
#